data_da4d41058fe79ba19c4fb2ed2a946200
#
_entry.id   da4d41058fe79ba19c4fb2ed2a946200
#
_cell.length_a   1.000
_cell.length_b   1.000
_cell.length_c   1.000
_cell.angle_alpha   90.00
_cell.angle_beta   90.00
_cell.angle_gamma   90.00
#
_symmetry.space_group_name_H-M   'P 1'
#
loop_
_entity.id
_entity.type
_entity.pdbx_description
1 polymer ?
#
loop_
_entity_poly.entity_id
_entity_poly.type
_entity_poly.pdbx_seq_one_letter_code
_entity_poly.pdbx_strand_id
1 'polypeptide(L)'
;AYSMGALIFICGTGDRVMAPHAKLMLHEPLVRGVKDGSLSSLVAVCNDLMKNKKILQRMIQEKTGLCDEDLDDFFSEDSFFDAKECQVMGMADRIGSTEFLARFGKNRLL
;
A
#
# COMPACT_ATOMS: atom_id res chain seq x y z
N ALA A 1 8.68 -0.53 -1.42
CA ALA A 1 7.93 -0.15 -0.21
C ALA A 1 6.92 -1.24 0.10
N TYR A 2 6.82 -1.61 1.37
CA TYR A 2 5.98 -2.72 1.80
C TYR A 2 4.99 -2.26 2.87
N SER A 3 3.80 -2.85 2.84
CA SER A 3 2.80 -2.65 3.88
C SER A 3 2.42 -1.18 4.06
N MET A 4 2.60 -0.62 5.24
CA MET A 4 2.29 0.79 5.52
C MET A 4 3.09 1.75 4.63
N GLY A 5 4.35 1.41 4.31
CA GLY A 5 5.15 2.18 3.37
C GLY A 5 4.55 2.23 1.98
N ALA A 6 3.96 1.12 1.50
CA ALA A 6 3.25 1.08 0.23
C ALA A 6 2.02 2.00 0.25
N LEU A 7 1.26 1.99 1.34
CA LEU A 7 0.08 2.85 1.50
C LEU A 7 0.44 4.33 1.49
N ILE A 8 1.50 4.71 2.20
CA ILE A 8 1.99 6.08 2.24
C ILE A 8 2.39 6.52 0.83
N PHE A 9 3.08 5.66 0.08
CA PHE A 9 3.47 5.94 -1.29
C PHE A 9 2.26 6.15 -2.20
N ILE A 10 1.31 5.21 -2.19
CA ILE A 10 0.11 5.27 -3.05
C ILE A 10 -0.72 6.52 -2.76
N CYS A 11 -0.83 6.90 -1.50
CA CYS A 11 -1.64 8.04 -1.07
C CYS A 11 -0.91 9.39 -1.20
N GLY A 12 0.31 9.41 -1.72
CA GLY A 12 1.05 10.64 -1.95
C GLY A 12 0.30 11.61 -2.85
N THR A 13 0.38 12.91 -2.53
CA THR A 13 -0.30 13.98 -3.28
C THR A 13 0.58 14.59 -4.38
N GLY A 14 1.88 14.32 -4.32
CA GLY A 14 2.81 14.75 -5.35
C GLY A 14 2.97 13.73 -6.45
N ASP A 15 4.03 13.86 -7.21
CA ASP A 15 4.39 12.93 -8.26
C ASP A 15 4.96 11.64 -7.64
N ARG A 16 4.27 10.53 -7.83
CA ARG A 16 4.65 9.23 -7.25
C ARG A 16 5.52 8.49 -8.25
N VAL A 17 6.82 8.52 -8.02
CA VAL A 17 7.83 7.96 -8.93
C VAL A 17 8.44 6.69 -8.34
N MET A 18 8.47 5.61 -9.11
CA MET A 18 9.11 4.35 -8.73
C MET A 18 10.36 4.10 -9.57
N ALA A 19 11.40 3.60 -8.93
CA ALA A 19 12.56 3.08 -9.66
C ALA A 19 12.16 1.85 -10.48
N PRO A 20 12.82 1.58 -11.63
CA PRO A 20 12.42 0.47 -12.51
C PRO A 20 12.38 -0.90 -11.85
N HIS A 21 13.16 -1.12 -10.82
CA HIS A 21 13.24 -2.41 -10.11
C HIS A 21 12.59 -2.37 -8.73
N ALA A 22 11.91 -1.28 -8.40
CA ALA A 22 11.20 -1.16 -7.13
C ALA A 22 9.93 -2.03 -7.14
N LYS A 23 9.49 -2.39 -5.95
CA LYS A 23 8.27 -3.20 -5.75
C LYS A 23 7.44 -2.61 -4.62
N LEU A 24 6.13 -2.76 -4.74
CA LEU A 24 5.18 -2.51 -3.66
C LEU A 24 4.61 -3.84 -3.18
N MET A 25 4.34 -3.94 -1.89
CA MET A 25 3.68 -5.10 -1.32
C MET A 25 2.51 -4.65 -0.44
N LEU A 26 1.36 -5.23 -0.71
CA LEU A 26 0.16 -5.09 0.11
C LEU A 26 -0.16 -6.44 0.76
N HIS A 27 -0.65 -6.41 1.98
CA HIS A 27 -1.06 -7.62 2.69
C HIS A 27 -2.23 -7.33 3.60
N GLU A 28 -2.90 -8.41 4.03
CA GLU A 28 -3.98 -8.32 4.99
C GLU A 28 -3.46 -7.83 6.35
N PRO A 29 -4.20 -6.94 7.05
CA PRO A 29 -3.83 -6.56 8.40
C PRO A 29 -3.75 -7.79 9.32
N LEU A 30 -2.67 -7.86 10.10
CA LEU A 30 -2.41 -8.99 10.98
C LEU A 30 -2.78 -8.67 12.43
N VAL A 31 -3.34 -9.66 13.12
CA VAL A 31 -3.55 -9.59 14.57
C VAL A 31 -2.30 -10.16 15.24
N ARG A 32 -1.62 -9.33 16.03
CA ARG A 32 -0.47 -9.76 16.83
C ARG A 32 -0.70 -9.41 18.29
N GLY A 33 -0.26 -10.30 19.18
CA GLY A 33 -0.22 -10.02 20.61
C GLY A 33 -1.55 -9.97 21.30
N VAL A 34 -2.56 -10.70 20.81
CA VAL A 34 -3.79 -10.87 21.57
C VAL A 34 -3.48 -11.81 22.73
N LYS A 35 -3.19 -11.22 23.89
CA LYS A 35 -3.00 -11.94 25.14
C LYS A 35 -4.35 -11.92 25.87
N ASP A 36 -4.70 -13.02 26.53
CA ASP A 36 -5.92 -13.13 27.34
C ASP A 36 -7.20 -12.90 26.51
N GLY A 37 -7.26 -13.56 25.36
CA GLY A 37 -8.39 -13.40 24.45
C GLY A 37 -9.67 -14.06 24.93
N SER A 38 -10.51 -13.30 25.63
CA SER A 38 -11.92 -13.68 25.67
C SER A 38 -12.46 -13.64 24.24
N LEU A 39 -13.45 -14.45 23.93
CA LEU A 39 -14.08 -14.47 22.61
C LEU A 39 -14.58 -13.08 22.21
N SER A 40 -15.16 -12.33 23.14
CA SER A 40 -15.66 -10.99 22.89
C SER A 40 -14.53 -10.00 22.57
N SER A 41 -13.38 -10.12 23.21
CA SER A 41 -12.19 -9.30 22.88
C SER A 41 -11.65 -9.60 21.49
N LEU A 42 -11.60 -10.88 21.10
CA LEU A 42 -11.19 -11.28 19.77
C LEU A 42 -12.13 -10.76 18.68
N VAL A 43 -13.43 -10.86 18.92
CA VAL A 43 -14.44 -10.32 17.99
C VAL A 43 -14.29 -8.81 17.84
N ALA A 44 -14.07 -8.09 18.94
CA ALA A 44 -13.88 -6.64 18.90
C ALA A 44 -12.63 -6.25 18.09
N VAL A 45 -11.52 -6.95 18.28
CA VAL A 45 -10.29 -6.73 17.52
C VAL A 45 -10.49 -7.02 16.04
N CYS A 46 -11.14 -8.13 15.70
CA CYS A 46 -11.44 -8.48 14.32
C CYS A 46 -12.32 -7.43 13.65
N ASN A 47 -13.36 -6.95 14.32
CA ASN A 47 -14.23 -5.91 13.79
C ASN A 47 -13.47 -4.61 13.53
N ASP A 48 -12.58 -4.23 14.43
CA ASP A 48 -11.75 -3.03 14.27
C ASP A 48 -10.81 -3.18 13.06
N LEU A 49 -10.17 -4.33 12.91
CA LEU A 49 -9.30 -4.62 11.77
C LEU A 49 -10.07 -4.59 10.45
N MET A 50 -11.29 -5.12 10.42
CA MET A 50 -12.13 -5.07 9.23
C MET A 50 -12.49 -3.64 8.83
N LYS A 51 -12.78 -2.79 9.81
CA LYS A 51 -13.03 -1.37 9.55
C LYS A 51 -11.81 -0.68 8.99
N ASN A 52 -10.64 -0.93 9.59
CA ASN A 52 -9.37 -0.36 9.13
C ASN A 52 -9.04 -0.82 7.71
N LYS A 53 -9.26 -2.09 7.41
CA LYS A 53 -9.07 -2.64 6.06
C LYS A 53 -9.92 -1.88 5.03
N LYS A 54 -11.19 -1.64 5.33
CA LYS A 54 -12.10 -0.90 4.44
C LYS A 54 -11.64 0.54 4.23
N ILE A 55 -11.18 1.20 5.28
CA ILE A 55 -10.65 2.56 5.18
C ILE A 55 -9.43 2.60 4.26
N LEU A 56 -8.49 1.67 4.45
CA LEU A 56 -7.28 1.56 3.63
C LEU A 56 -7.62 1.27 2.17
N GLN A 57 -8.55 0.36 1.92
CA GLN A 57 -9.01 0.06 0.56
C GLN A 57 -9.63 1.28 -0.11
N ARG A 58 -10.44 2.04 0.62
CA ARG A 58 -11.06 3.26 0.08
C ARG A 58 -10.02 4.32 -0.28
N MET A 59 -8.99 4.49 0.58
CA MET A 59 -7.90 5.40 0.30
C MET A 59 -7.17 5.02 -1.00
N ILE A 60 -6.93 3.74 -1.22
CA ILE A 60 -6.32 3.25 -2.45
C ILE A 60 -7.25 3.45 -3.64
N GLN A 61 -8.55 3.19 -3.49
CA GLN A 61 -9.54 3.40 -4.55
C GLN A 61 -9.56 4.84 -5.05
N GLU A 62 -9.52 5.80 -4.14
CA GLU A 62 -9.50 7.22 -4.49
C GLU A 62 -8.30 7.60 -5.35
N LYS A 63 -7.19 6.92 -5.19
CA LYS A 63 -5.96 7.18 -5.95
C LYS A 63 -5.82 6.35 -7.21
N THR A 64 -6.43 5.17 -7.26
CA THR A 64 -6.19 4.21 -8.34
C THR A 64 -7.41 3.95 -9.21
N GLY A 65 -8.61 4.11 -8.68
CA GLY A 65 -9.84 3.72 -9.36
C GLY A 65 -10.07 2.20 -9.41
N LEU A 66 -9.30 1.42 -8.66
CA LEU A 66 -9.48 -0.04 -8.61
C LEU A 66 -10.82 -0.39 -7.94
N CYS A 67 -11.43 -1.50 -8.37
CA CYS A 67 -12.69 -1.95 -7.79
C CYS A 67 -12.48 -2.68 -6.47
N ASP A 68 -13.57 -2.85 -5.71
CA ASP A 68 -13.54 -3.54 -4.42
C ASP A 68 -13.03 -4.97 -4.53
N GLU A 69 -13.42 -5.69 -5.58
CA GLU A 69 -13.00 -7.07 -5.79
C GLU A 69 -11.50 -7.20 -5.96
N ASP A 70 -10.89 -6.31 -6.74
CA ASP A 70 -9.44 -6.29 -6.94
C ASP A 70 -8.71 -6.02 -5.62
N LEU A 71 -9.21 -5.08 -4.84
CA LEU A 71 -8.60 -4.73 -3.56
C LEU A 71 -8.77 -5.84 -2.52
N ASP A 72 -9.92 -6.52 -2.51
CA ASP A 72 -10.12 -7.67 -1.63
C ASP A 72 -9.11 -8.77 -1.94
N ASP A 73 -8.85 -9.04 -3.21
CA ASP A 73 -7.84 -10.00 -3.64
C ASP A 73 -6.44 -9.58 -3.21
N PHE A 74 -6.10 -8.32 -3.40
CA PHE A 74 -4.77 -7.80 -3.05
C PHE A 74 -4.50 -7.82 -1.54
N PHE A 75 -5.54 -7.73 -0.72
CA PHE A 75 -5.43 -7.76 0.74
C PHE A 75 -5.67 -9.13 1.34
N SER A 76 -6.04 -10.15 0.57
CA SER A 76 -6.31 -11.48 1.08
C SER A 76 -5.03 -12.27 1.39
N GLU A 77 -3.94 -11.96 0.72
CA GLU A 77 -2.62 -12.55 0.92
C GLU A 77 -1.56 -11.54 0.51
N ASP A 78 -0.29 -11.85 0.76
CA ASP A 78 0.80 -10.96 0.38
C ASP A 78 0.83 -10.78 -1.14
N SER A 79 0.58 -9.57 -1.61
CA SER A 79 0.54 -9.24 -3.03
C SER A 79 1.68 -8.29 -3.38
N PHE A 80 2.46 -8.67 -4.36
CA PHE A 80 3.64 -7.91 -4.80
C PHE A 80 3.39 -7.32 -6.18
N PHE A 81 3.76 -6.06 -6.35
CA PHE A 81 3.58 -5.34 -7.62
C PHE A 81 4.90 -4.70 -8.03
N ASP A 82 5.30 -4.94 -9.27
CA ASP A 82 6.47 -4.27 -9.83
C ASP A 82 6.13 -2.82 -10.28
N ALA A 83 7.13 -2.08 -10.70
CA ALA A 83 6.94 -0.67 -11.08
C ALA A 83 5.93 -0.50 -12.21
N LYS A 84 5.97 -1.37 -13.22
CA LYS A 84 5.07 -1.29 -14.36
C LYS A 84 3.64 -1.60 -13.97
N GLU A 85 3.44 -2.64 -13.17
CA GLU A 85 2.12 -3.00 -12.64
C GLU A 85 1.53 -1.86 -11.80
N CYS A 86 2.35 -1.24 -10.95
CA CYS A 86 1.93 -0.10 -10.15
C CYS A 86 1.52 1.08 -11.03
N GLN A 87 2.27 1.36 -12.08
CA GLN A 87 1.94 2.44 -13.01
C GLN A 87 0.62 2.17 -13.73
N VAL A 88 0.44 0.96 -14.25
CA VAL A 88 -0.79 0.57 -14.97
C VAL A 88 -2.01 0.67 -14.07
N MET A 89 -1.88 0.26 -12.81
CA MET A 89 -2.99 0.29 -11.85
C MET A 89 -3.22 1.65 -11.20
N GLY A 90 -2.39 2.64 -11.47
CA GLY A 90 -2.52 3.97 -10.87
C GLY A 90 -1.94 4.08 -9.47
N MET A 91 -1.18 3.09 -9.01
CA MET A 91 -0.47 3.14 -7.72
C MET A 91 0.75 4.03 -7.77
N ALA A 92 1.32 4.22 -8.96
CA ALA A 92 2.43 5.12 -9.21
C ALA A 92 2.12 5.95 -10.46
N ASP A 93 2.67 7.15 -10.53
CA ASP A 93 2.47 8.04 -11.67
C ASP A 93 3.50 7.77 -12.77
N ARG A 94 4.76 7.55 -12.38
CA ARG A 94 5.85 7.38 -13.34
C ARG A 94 6.89 6.39 -12.83
N ILE A 95 7.60 5.80 -13.79
CA ILE A 95 8.81 5.01 -13.52
C ILE A 95 9.98 5.91 -13.84
N GLY A 96 10.81 6.21 -12.83
CA GLY A 96 11.98 7.05 -12.98
C GLY A 96 13.25 6.22 -13.15
N SER A 97 14.21 6.72 -13.92
CA SER A 97 15.54 6.12 -14.01
C SER A 97 16.27 6.29 -12.67
N THR A 98 17.20 5.39 -12.40
CA THR A 98 18.07 5.49 -11.21
C THR A 98 18.81 6.82 -11.20
N GLU A 99 19.26 7.28 -12.36
CA GLU A 99 19.92 8.56 -12.51
C GLU A 99 19.02 9.73 -12.14
N PHE A 100 17.78 9.71 -12.61
CA PHE A 100 16.78 10.73 -12.29
C PHE A 100 16.54 10.79 -10.79
N LEU A 101 16.32 9.64 -10.14
CA LEU A 101 16.06 9.57 -8.71
C LEU A 101 17.26 10.04 -7.89
N ALA A 102 18.46 9.69 -8.29
CA ALA A 102 19.69 10.12 -7.63
C ALA A 102 19.85 11.64 -7.71
N ARG A 103 19.63 12.22 -8.89
CA ARG A 103 19.71 13.67 -9.09
C ARG A 103 18.66 14.41 -8.29
N PHE A 104 17.43 13.94 -8.30
CA PHE A 104 16.32 14.54 -7.57
C PHE A 104 16.52 14.43 -6.05
N GLY A 105 17.00 13.29 -5.57
CA GLY A 105 17.32 13.08 -4.18
C GLY A 105 18.41 14.01 -3.67
N LYS A 106 19.47 14.22 -4.44
CA LYS A 106 20.55 15.15 -4.10
C LYS A 106 20.04 16.58 -3.94
N ASN A 107 19.18 17.02 -4.82
CA ASN A 107 18.63 18.38 -4.79
C ASN A 107 17.72 18.61 -3.57
N ARG A 108 17.11 17.58 -3.05
CA ARG A 108 16.23 17.68 -1.88
C ARG A 108 16.96 17.59 -0.54
N LEU A 109 18.13 16.97 -0.52
CA LEU A 109 18.94 16.83 0.69
C LEU A 109 19.80 18.08 0.97
N LEU A 110 19.88 18.95 0.04
CA LEU A 110 20.55 20.24 0.16
C LEU A 110 19.56 21.33 0.50
#